data_7b0c7ca3a8898dd01c345dc0ecb3fcbc
#
_entry.id   7b0c7ca3a8898dd01c345dc0ecb3fcbc
#
_cell.length_a   1.000
_cell.length_b   1.000
_cell.length_c   1.000
_cell.angle_alpha   90.00
_cell.angle_beta   90.00
_cell.angle_gamma   90.00
#
_symmetry.space_group_name_H-M   'P 1'
#
loop_
_entity.id
_entity.type
_entity.pdbx_description
1 polymer ?
#
loop_
_entity_poly.entity_id
_entity_poly.type
_entity_poly.pdbx_seq_one_letter_code
_entity_poly.pdbx_strand_id
1 'polypeptide(L)'
;MNPEINNSGVSKKSNKGTITLISIIILIIIASVYAFTYYKKVKTLSQDPAKVNEAKIAELVRKVGRLIDLPTDESPVLATITDTAPLANNPFFVNAKIGDEVLLYTVSKKAFLYDPKADLIIEV
;
A
#
# COMPACT_ATOMS: atom_id res chain seq x y z
N MET A 1 -33.66 -13.43 76.03
CA MET A 1 -34.12 -13.11 74.69
C MET A 1 -32.88 -12.83 73.79
N ASN A 2 -32.43 -13.79 73.06
CA ASN A 2 -31.32 -13.59 72.12
C ASN A 2 -31.86 -13.10 70.76
N PRO A 3 -31.45 -11.97 70.30
CA PRO A 3 -31.72 -11.63 68.88
C PRO A 3 -30.90 -12.58 68.05
N GLU A 4 -31.55 -13.45 67.34
CA GLU A 4 -30.90 -14.22 66.27
C GLU A 4 -30.38 -13.25 65.20
N ILE A 5 -29.08 -13.13 65.16
CA ILE A 5 -28.40 -12.46 63.99
C ILE A 5 -28.58 -13.42 62.89
N ASN A 6 -29.59 -13.16 62.04
CA ASN A 6 -29.78 -13.82 60.76
C ASN A 6 -28.67 -13.33 59.83
N ASN A 7 -27.58 -14.07 59.92
CA ASN A 7 -26.46 -13.86 58.92
C ASN A 7 -26.87 -14.51 57.60
N SER A 8 -27.73 -13.81 56.87
CA SER A 8 -28.01 -14.16 55.49
C SER A 8 -26.71 -14.05 54.75
N GLY A 9 -26.06 -15.20 54.58
CA GLY A 9 -24.85 -15.32 53.80
C GLY A 9 -25.05 -14.69 52.42
N VAL A 10 -24.40 -13.58 52.23
CA VAL A 10 -24.25 -13.01 50.93
C VAL A 10 -23.50 -14.04 50.07
N SER A 11 -24.26 -14.79 49.31
CA SER A 11 -23.72 -15.71 48.33
C SER A 11 -22.88 -14.90 47.38
N LYS A 12 -21.58 -14.95 47.53
CA LYS A 12 -20.62 -14.39 46.56
C LYS A 12 -20.71 -15.22 45.29
N LYS A 13 -21.65 -14.81 44.44
CA LYS A 13 -21.84 -15.41 43.11
C LYS A 13 -20.48 -15.37 42.41
N SER A 14 -19.90 -16.51 42.22
CA SER A 14 -18.62 -16.64 41.53
C SER A 14 -18.74 -16.03 40.15
N ASN A 15 -18.12 -14.88 39.91
CA ASN A 15 -18.12 -14.15 38.63
C ASN A 15 -17.24 -14.83 37.59
N LYS A 16 -16.87 -16.10 37.80
CA LYS A 16 -16.03 -16.86 36.84
C LYS A 16 -16.64 -16.91 35.45
N GLY A 17 -17.95 -17.11 35.32
CA GLY A 17 -18.65 -17.10 34.04
C GLY A 17 -18.66 -15.74 33.38
N THR A 18 -18.81 -14.66 34.13
CA THR A 18 -18.82 -13.30 33.60
C THR A 18 -17.43 -12.89 33.11
N ILE A 19 -16.37 -13.23 33.84
CA ILE A 19 -14.99 -12.97 33.44
C ILE A 19 -14.64 -13.73 32.15
N THR A 20 -15.09 -14.99 32.05
CA THR A 20 -14.88 -15.81 30.83
C THR A 20 -15.59 -15.21 29.62
N LEU A 21 -16.83 -14.73 29.77
CA LEU A 21 -17.58 -14.07 28.71
C LEU A 21 -16.90 -12.77 28.23
N ILE A 22 -16.44 -11.95 29.19
CA ILE A 22 -15.71 -10.70 28.85
C ILE A 22 -14.42 -10.99 28.11
N SER A 23 -13.68 -12.02 28.52
CA SER A 23 -12.45 -12.45 27.86
C SER A 23 -12.70 -12.89 26.41
N ILE A 24 -13.77 -13.63 26.14
CA ILE A 24 -14.16 -14.06 24.80
C ILE A 24 -14.53 -12.85 23.93
N ILE A 25 -15.27 -11.89 24.47
CA ILE A 25 -15.65 -10.66 23.76
C ILE A 25 -14.41 -9.85 23.35
N ILE A 26 -13.45 -9.70 24.25
CA ILE A 26 -12.20 -8.99 23.99
C ILE A 26 -11.40 -9.69 22.87
N LEU A 27 -11.32 -11.03 22.89
CA LEU A 27 -10.67 -11.80 21.84
C LEU A 27 -11.34 -11.61 20.49
N ILE A 28 -12.67 -11.59 20.43
CA ILE A 28 -13.42 -11.35 19.19
C ILE A 28 -13.15 -9.94 18.66
N ILE A 29 -13.10 -8.93 19.52
CA ILE A 29 -12.79 -7.56 19.10
C ILE A 29 -11.38 -7.46 18.54
N ILE A 30 -10.39 -8.06 19.20
CA ILE A 30 -9.00 -8.08 18.71
C ILE A 30 -8.91 -8.79 17.36
N ALA A 31 -9.55 -9.96 17.22
CA ALA A 31 -9.58 -10.70 15.95
C ALA A 31 -10.27 -9.90 14.83
N SER A 32 -11.35 -9.16 15.14
CA SER A 32 -12.05 -8.32 14.18
C SER A 32 -11.19 -7.15 13.70
N VAL A 33 -10.47 -6.49 14.60
CA VAL A 33 -9.54 -5.40 14.24
C VAL A 33 -8.39 -5.94 13.40
N TYR A 34 -7.84 -7.10 13.75
CA TYR A 34 -6.79 -7.75 12.97
C TYR A 34 -7.27 -8.14 11.57
N ALA A 35 -8.44 -8.75 11.47
CA ALA A 35 -9.05 -9.09 10.18
C ALA A 35 -9.31 -7.83 9.34
N PHE A 36 -9.83 -6.75 9.95
CA PHE A 36 -10.13 -5.52 9.24
C PHE A 36 -8.87 -4.82 8.71
N THR A 37 -7.78 -4.78 9.48
CA THR A 37 -6.50 -4.23 9.03
C THR A 37 -5.84 -5.10 7.95
N TYR A 38 -5.99 -6.42 8.07
CA TYR A 38 -5.51 -7.37 7.06
C TYR A 38 -6.29 -7.24 5.75
N TYR A 39 -7.62 -7.15 5.82
CA TYR A 39 -8.47 -6.94 4.65
C TYR A 39 -8.22 -5.59 3.96
N LYS A 40 -7.94 -4.53 4.70
CA LYS A 40 -7.53 -3.25 4.11
C LYS A 40 -6.19 -3.34 3.38
N LYS A 41 -5.20 -4.04 3.94
CA LYS A 41 -3.92 -4.27 3.27
C LYS A 41 -4.07 -5.11 2.00
N VAL A 42 -4.90 -6.13 2.03
CA VAL A 42 -5.17 -6.98 0.86
C VAL A 42 -5.99 -6.24 -0.19
N LYS A 43 -6.93 -5.36 0.19
CA LYS A 43 -7.68 -4.52 -0.77
C LYS A 43 -6.80 -3.48 -1.48
N THR A 44 -5.78 -2.95 -0.82
CA THR A 44 -4.81 -2.06 -1.47
C THR A 44 -3.90 -2.81 -2.44
N LEU A 45 -3.69 -4.12 -2.21
CA LEU A 45 -2.97 -5.01 -3.12
C LEU A 45 -3.87 -5.66 -4.18
N SER A 46 -5.19 -5.66 -3.97
CA SER A 46 -6.21 -6.22 -4.88
C SER A 46 -6.95 -5.14 -5.69
N GLN A 47 -6.54 -3.90 -5.63
CA GLN A 47 -6.85 -2.97 -6.71
C GLN A 47 -6.16 -3.56 -7.93
N ASP A 48 -7.00 -3.94 -8.89
CA ASP A 48 -6.60 -4.49 -10.17
C ASP A 48 -5.27 -3.85 -10.60
N PRO A 49 -4.15 -4.60 -10.66
CA PRO A 49 -2.84 -3.99 -10.91
C PRO A 49 -2.83 -3.20 -12.23
N ALA A 50 -3.72 -3.54 -13.16
CA ALA A 50 -3.93 -2.81 -14.38
C ALA A 50 -4.49 -1.39 -14.14
N LYS A 51 -5.50 -1.23 -13.28
CA LYS A 51 -6.10 0.10 -12.99
C LYS A 51 -5.18 1.00 -12.18
N VAL A 52 -4.40 0.45 -11.27
CA VAL A 52 -3.38 1.21 -10.51
C VAL A 52 -2.27 1.67 -11.43
N ASN A 53 -1.86 0.82 -12.37
CA ASN A 53 -0.86 1.18 -13.37
C ASN A 53 -1.38 2.25 -14.32
N GLU A 54 -2.61 2.16 -14.80
CA GLU A 54 -3.22 3.18 -15.66
C GLU A 54 -3.28 4.56 -15.00
N ALA A 55 -3.70 4.63 -13.72
CA ALA A 55 -3.74 5.88 -12.98
C ALA A 55 -2.33 6.46 -12.76
N LYS A 56 -1.35 5.63 -12.45
CA LYS A 56 0.05 6.03 -12.33
C LYS A 56 0.62 6.51 -13.66
N ILE A 57 0.36 5.80 -14.73
CA ILE A 57 0.79 6.17 -16.09
C ILE A 57 0.20 7.53 -16.46
N ALA A 58 -1.09 7.76 -16.27
CA ALA A 58 -1.76 9.01 -16.57
C ALA A 58 -1.19 10.19 -15.75
N GLU A 59 -0.92 9.98 -14.47
CA GLU A 59 -0.29 11.00 -13.62
C GLU A 59 1.13 11.33 -14.10
N LEU A 60 1.91 10.31 -14.41
CA LEU A 60 3.28 10.45 -14.85
C LEU A 60 3.37 11.12 -16.23
N VAL A 61 2.54 10.70 -17.17
CA VAL A 61 2.42 11.32 -18.50
C VAL A 61 2.08 12.81 -18.36
N ARG A 62 1.21 13.17 -17.44
CA ARG A 62 0.89 14.58 -17.16
C ARG A 62 2.08 15.35 -16.57
N LYS A 63 2.85 14.74 -15.66
CA LYS A 63 4.03 15.37 -15.07
C LYS A 63 5.15 15.52 -16.07
N VAL A 64 5.50 14.47 -16.76
CA VAL A 64 6.57 14.46 -17.78
C VAL A 64 6.18 15.29 -18.99
N GLY A 65 4.91 15.28 -19.39
CA GLY A 65 4.39 16.10 -20.51
C GLY A 65 4.43 17.60 -20.26
N ARG A 66 4.63 18.05 -19.01
CA ARG A 66 4.91 19.46 -18.71
C ARG A 66 6.37 19.84 -18.92
N LEU A 67 7.26 18.87 -18.90
CA LEU A 67 8.69 19.06 -19.03
C LEU A 67 9.16 18.86 -20.48
N ILE A 68 8.50 17.96 -21.22
CA ILE A 68 8.83 17.61 -22.59
C ILE A 68 7.57 17.16 -23.36
N ASP A 69 7.57 17.38 -24.67
CA ASP A 69 6.51 16.88 -25.54
C ASP A 69 6.55 15.35 -25.64
N LEU A 70 5.47 14.72 -25.19
CA LEU A 70 5.30 13.28 -25.26
C LEU A 70 4.46 12.88 -26.47
N PRO A 71 4.71 11.68 -27.06
CA PRO A 71 3.82 11.12 -28.06
C PRO A 71 2.40 10.95 -27.52
N THR A 72 1.40 11.44 -28.26
CA THR A 72 -0.02 11.36 -27.89
C THR A 72 -0.75 10.21 -28.57
N ASP A 73 -0.11 9.59 -29.55
CA ASP A 73 -0.70 8.56 -30.41
C ASP A 73 -0.65 7.16 -29.79
N GLU A 74 0.06 7.00 -28.69
CA GLU A 74 0.22 5.73 -28.00
C GLU A 74 0.27 5.91 -26.47
N SER A 75 -0.15 4.87 -25.76
CA SER A 75 0.01 4.81 -24.30
C SER A 75 1.38 4.21 -23.95
N PRO A 76 2.16 4.86 -23.10
CA PRO A 76 3.46 4.33 -22.69
C PRO A 76 3.33 3.14 -21.74
N VAL A 77 4.36 2.31 -21.73
CA VAL A 77 4.56 1.29 -20.71
C VAL A 77 5.39 1.91 -19.58
N LEU A 78 4.91 1.77 -18.35
CA LEU A 78 5.61 2.24 -17.16
C LEU A 78 6.45 1.12 -16.56
N ALA A 79 7.72 1.40 -16.31
CA ALA A 79 8.60 0.55 -15.53
C ALA A 79 9.24 1.37 -14.41
N THR A 80 9.38 0.77 -13.22
CA THR A 80 10.08 1.39 -12.09
C THR A 80 11.41 0.68 -11.89
N ILE A 81 12.48 1.45 -11.70
CA ILE A 81 13.81 0.90 -11.45
C ILE A 81 13.90 0.42 -10.02
N THR A 82 14.02 -0.88 -9.85
CA THR A 82 14.17 -1.54 -8.55
C THR A 82 15.61 -1.99 -8.29
N ASP A 83 16.40 -2.15 -9.34
CA ASP A 83 17.81 -2.53 -9.27
C ASP A 83 18.56 -1.87 -10.44
N THR A 84 19.69 -1.26 -10.14
CA THR A 84 20.56 -0.60 -11.14
C THR A 84 21.69 -1.48 -11.65
N ALA A 85 22.03 -2.57 -10.92
CA ALA A 85 23.16 -3.43 -11.27
C ALA A 85 23.05 -4.06 -12.67
N PRO A 86 21.88 -4.65 -13.09
CA PRO A 86 21.74 -5.20 -14.43
C PRO A 86 21.69 -4.13 -15.53
N LEU A 87 21.48 -2.87 -15.16
CA LEU A 87 21.32 -1.75 -16.10
C LEU A 87 22.62 -0.96 -16.32
N ALA A 88 23.65 -1.22 -15.53
CA ALA A 88 24.91 -0.45 -15.50
C ALA A 88 25.66 -0.40 -16.85
N ASN A 89 25.46 -1.39 -17.70
CA ASN A 89 26.10 -1.46 -19.02
C ASN A 89 25.34 -0.71 -20.13
N ASN A 90 24.17 -0.16 -19.83
CA ASN A 90 23.37 0.59 -20.78
C ASN A 90 23.55 2.09 -20.55
N PRO A 91 24.04 2.86 -21.54
CA PRO A 91 24.27 4.30 -21.40
C PRO A 91 23.04 5.08 -20.96
N PHE A 92 21.83 4.65 -21.35
CA PHE A 92 20.58 5.27 -20.98
C PHE A 92 20.33 5.24 -19.46
N PHE A 93 20.83 4.23 -18.77
CA PHE A 93 20.62 4.04 -17.34
C PHE A 93 21.82 4.41 -16.45
N VAL A 94 22.87 5.01 -16.99
CA VAL A 94 24.08 5.38 -16.23
C VAL A 94 23.77 6.27 -15.04
N ASN A 95 22.81 7.18 -15.18
CA ASN A 95 22.38 8.10 -14.13
C ASN A 95 21.12 7.66 -13.41
N ALA A 96 20.62 6.45 -13.69
CA ALA A 96 19.42 5.92 -13.08
C ALA A 96 19.62 5.57 -11.61
N LYS A 97 18.60 5.81 -10.82
CA LYS A 97 18.55 5.48 -9.39
C LYS A 97 17.38 4.55 -9.11
N ILE A 98 17.48 3.82 -8.00
CA ILE A 98 16.35 3.03 -7.52
C ILE A 98 15.18 3.96 -7.19
N GLY A 99 14.01 3.65 -7.73
CA GLY A 99 12.79 4.45 -7.61
C GLY A 99 12.53 5.40 -8.78
N ASP A 100 13.47 5.54 -9.73
CA ASP A 100 13.23 6.26 -10.96
C ASP A 100 12.22 5.50 -11.84
N GLU A 101 11.50 6.23 -12.65
CA GLU A 101 10.44 5.70 -13.49
C GLU A 101 10.81 5.86 -14.97
N VAL A 102 10.52 4.83 -15.76
CA VAL A 102 10.78 4.80 -17.19
C VAL A 102 9.47 4.73 -17.94
N LEU A 103 9.23 5.70 -18.80
CA LEU A 103 8.14 5.68 -19.77
C LEU A 103 8.66 5.17 -21.11
N LEU A 104 8.13 4.04 -21.56
CA LEU A 104 8.50 3.40 -22.82
C LEU A 104 7.38 3.58 -23.84
N TYR A 105 7.68 4.26 -24.93
CA TYR A 105 6.82 4.41 -26.10
C TYR A 105 7.32 3.47 -27.19
N THR A 106 6.68 2.33 -27.32
CA THR A 106 7.17 1.23 -28.16
C THR A 106 7.00 1.49 -29.66
N VAL A 107 5.94 2.17 -30.04
CA VAL A 107 5.66 2.52 -31.45
C VAL A 107 6.58 3.65 -31.90
N SER A 108 6.69 4.70 -31.11
CA SER A 108 7.57 5.85 -31.37
C SER A 108 9.04 5.55 -31.09
N LYS A 109 9.36 4.38 -30.50
CA LYS A 109 10.73 3.97 -30.09
C LYS A 109 11.43 5.01 -29.23
N LYS A 110 10.69 5.60 -28.29
CA LYS A 110 11.19 6.59 -27.34
C LYS A 110 11.11 6.05 -25.91
N ALA A 111 12.09 6.41 -25.10
CA ALA A 111 12.12 6.13 -23.69
C ALA A 111 12.46 7.40 -22.91
N PHE A 112 11.81 7.60 -21.78
CA PHE A 112 12.04 8.75 -20.90
C PHE A 112 12.34 8.23 -19.51
N LEU A 113 13.50 8.57 -18.98
CA LEU A 113 13.89 8.27 -17.60
C LEU A 113 13.58 9.48 -16.74
N TYR A 114 12.73 9.30 -15.74
CA TYR A 114 12.21 10.36 -14.90
C TYR A 114 12.49 10.10 -13.42
N ASP A 115 13.01 11.10 -12.73
CA ASP A 115 13.19 11.08 -11.27
C ASP A 115 11.97 11.72 -10.60
N PRO A 116 11.09 10.94 -9.93
CA PRO A 116 9.89 11.47 -9.29
C PRO A 116 10.18 12.30 -8.04
N LYS A 117 11.38 12.19 -7.45
CA LYS A 117 11.77 12.96 -6.28
C LYS A 117 12.27 14.35 -6.64
N ALA A 118 13.03 14.43 -7.72
CA ALA A 118 13.58 15.68 -8.23
C ALA A 118 12.64 16.36 -9.23
N ASP A 119 11.58 15.68 -9.69
CA ASP A 119 10.63 16.14 -10.73
C ASP A 119 11.36 16.58 -12.01
N LEU A 120 12.28 15.76 -12.47
CA LEU A 120 13.07 16.02 -13.67
C LEU A 120 13.27 14.78 -14.54
N ILE A 121 13.49 15.03 -15.84
CA ILE A 121 13.88 14.01 -16.79
C ILE A 121 15.39 13.85 -16.74
N ILE A 122 15.85 12.61 -16.52
CA ILE A 122 17.27 12.26 -16.43
C ILE A 122 17.84 11.98 -17.80
N GLU A 123 17.10 11.22 -18.64
CA GLU A 123 17.53 10.78 -19.95
C GLU A 123 16.34 10.60 -20.90
N VAL A 124 16.57 10.74 -22.19
CA VAL A 124 15.57 10.60 -23.26
C VAL A 124 16.12 9.72 -24.37
#